data_ca2659265119a21b792980d910197c33
#
_entry.id   ca2659265119a21b792980d910197c33
#
_cell.length_a   1.000
_cell.length_b   1.000
_cell.length_c   1.000
_cell.angle_alpha   90.00
_cell.angle_beta   90.00
_cell.angle_gamma   90.00
#
_symmetry.space_group_name_H-M   'P 1'
#
loop_
_entity.id
_entity.type
_entity.pdbx_description
1 polymer ?
#
loop_
_entity_poly.entity_id
_entity_poly.type
_entity_poly.pdbx_seq_one_letter_code
_entity_poly.pdbx_strand_id
1 'polypeptide(L)'
;MLKKRILGIDPGLNRTGFGVIDVQGQHLSFVTAGCIRVPTNTLAERLGFIFRELSSVIDETRPDCAAAEIVFVNINPRSTLLLGQARGAALACAAHHGLAVAEFTPSEIKNSVVGTGRATKPQVQMMIGTLLKLSGDIQADAADALACAVTHAHAMQLSEVQALAAVPSRTGARILTSLKAKRSAWEQLVNNKLRNTP
;
A
#
# COMPACT_ATOMS: atom_id res chain seq x y z
N MET A 1 -15.51 -13.02 -7.90
CA MET A 1 -14.87 -12.13 -6.89
C MET A 1 -15.74 -10.90 -6.69
N LEU A 2 -16.00 -10.54 -5.43
CA LEU A 2 -16.72 -9.31 -5.08
C LEU A 2 -15.84 -8.10 -5.44
N LYS A 3 -16.46 -7.04 -5.94
CA LYS A 3 -15.81 -5.76 -6.17
C LYS A 3 -15.43 -5.16 -4.81
N LYS A 4 -14.20 -4.69 -4.67
CA LYS A 4 -13.71 -3.96 -3.49
C LYS A 4 -13.22 -2.58 -3.89
N ARG A 5 -13.47 -1.60 -3.04
CA ARG A 5 -12.99 -0.23 -3.20
C ARG A 5 -11.89 0.07 -2.20
N ILE A 6 -10.78 0.58 -2.68
CA ILE A 6 -9.58 0.85 -1.87
C ILE A 6 -9.26 2.33 -1.92
N LEU A 7 -9.08 2.94 -0.74
CA LEU A 7 -8.56 4.29 -0.57
C LEU A 7 -7.05 4.23 -0.30
N GLY A 8 -6.25 4.79 -1.19
CA GLY A 8 -4.84 5.07 -0.94
C GLY A 8 -4.66 6.47 -0.36
N ILE A 9 -3.73 6.59 0.58
CA ILE A 9 -3.43 7.86 1.26
C ILE A 9 -1.92 8.08 1.23
N ASP A 10 -1.49 9.26 0.78
CA ASP A 10 -0.14 9.80 0.93
C ASP A 10 -0.18 10.98 1.91
N PRO A 11 0.07 10.74 3.21
CA PRO A 11 -0.11 11.76 4.23
C PRO A 11 0.99 12.81 4.19
N GLY A 12 0.62 14.08 4.18
CA GLY A 12 1.55 15.19 4.33
C GLY A 12 0.90 16.41 4.99
N LEU A 13 1.68 17.15 5.80
CA LEU A 13 1.14 18.28 6.56
C LEU A 13 0.74 19.47 5.69
N ASN A 14 1.42 19.70 4.56
CA ASN A 14 1.08 20.77 3.61
C ASN A 14 0.10 20.29 2.55
N ARG A 15 0.23 19.03 2.16
CA ARG A 15 -0.55 18.36 1.14
C ARG A 15 -0.74 16.91 1.56
N THR A 16 -1.96 16.43 1.51
CA THR A 16 -2.28 15.02 1.68
C THR A 16 -2.89 14.51 0.39
N GLY A 17 -2.21 13.57 -0.27
CA GLY A 17 -2.73 12.90 -1.45
C GLY A 17 -3.76 11.86 -1.07
N PHE A 18 -4.78 11.70 -1.92
CA PHE A 18 -5.72 10.58 -1.85
C PHE A 18 -5.99 10.01 -3.24
N GLY A 19 -6.25 8.72 -3.30
CA GLY A 19 -6.61 8.04 -4.54
C GLY A 19 -7.50 6.85 -4.27
N VAL A 20 -8.59 6.72 -5.02
CA VAL A 20 -9.58 5.65 -4.84
C VAL A 20 -9.67 4.83 -6.11
N ILE A 21 -9.58 3.52 -5.95
CA ILE A 21 -9.72 2.55 -7.03
C ILE A 21 -10.74 1.48 -6.68
N ASP A 22 -11.35 0.90 -7.69
CA ASP A 22 -12.14 -0.33 -7.58
C ASP A 22 -11.30 -1.52 -8.07
N VAL A 23 -11.40 -2.63 -7.37
CA VAL A 23 -10.70 -3.89 -7.69
C VAL A 23 -11.72 -5.00 -7.87
N GLN A 24 -11.65 -5.69 -9.02
CA GLN A 24 -12.47 -6.87 -9.30
C GLN A 24 -11.61 -7.95 -9.97
N GLY A 25 -11.24 -8.98 -9.23
CA GLY A 25 -10.24 -9.93 -9.69
C GLY A 25 -8.90 -9.23 -9.95
N GLN A 26 -8.39 -9.35 -11.17
CA GLN A 26 -7.15 -8.66 -11.59
C GLN A 26 -7.41 -7.28 -12.22
N HIS A 27 -8.67 -6.87 -12.34
CA HIS A 27 -9.02 -5.61 -12.96
C HIS A 27 -9.01 -4.47 -11.95
N LEU A 28 -8.25 -3.42 -12.25
CA LEU A 28 -8.21 -2.16 -11.50
C LEU A 28 -8.95 -1.09 -12.27
N SER A 29 -9.80 -0.33 -11.60
CA SER A 29 -10.53 0.78 -12.19
C SER A 29 -10.35 2.04 -11.35
N PHE A 30 -9.99 3.14 -11.98
CA PHE A 30 -9.92 4.44 -11.33
C PHE A 30 -11.33 4.91 -10.92
N VAL A 31 -11.43 5.47 -9.71
CA VAL A 31 -12.65 6.11 -9.21
C VAL A 31 -12.44 7.62 -9.10
N THR A 32 -11.51 8.04 -8.27
CA THR A 32 -11.13 9.45 -8.09
C THR A 32 -9.74 9.55 -7.48
N ALA A 33 -9.10 10.70 -7.61
CA ALA A 33 -7.87 11.02 -6.90
C ALA A 33 -7.72 12.53 -6.78
N GLY A 34 -6.97 12.98 -5.79
CA GLY A 34 -6.76 14.40 -5.57
C GLY A 34 -5.73 14.68 -4.49
N CYS A 35 -5.63 15.96 -4.17
CA CYS A 35 -4.72 16.47 -3.17
C CYS A 35 -5.44 17.46 -2.26
N ILE A 36 -5.50 17.15 -0.97
CA ILE A 36 -5.99 18.03 0.09
C ILE A 36 -4.91 19.06 0.37
N ARG A 37 -5.13 20.30 0.02
CA ARG A 37 -4.21 21.42 0.29
C ARG A 37 -4.52 21.99 1.66
N VAL A 38 -3.63 21.74 2.62
CA VAL A 38 -3.82 22.12 4.01
C VAL A 38 -3.46 23.59 4.21
N PRO A 39 -4.34 24.43 4.75
CA PRO A 39 -4.07 25.85 4.97
C PRO A 39 -2.97 26.07 6.01
N THR A 40 -2.33 27.25 5.97
CA THR A 40 -1.26 27.63 6.92
C THR A 40 -1.90 28.18 8.21
N ASN A 41 -2.16 27.28 9.14
CA ASN A 41 -2.78 27.56 10.45
C ASN A 41 -1.95 26.93 11.58
N THR A 42 -2.50 26.93 12.79
CA THR A 42 -1.91 26.17 13.91
C THR A 42 -1.87 24.67 13.57
N LEU A 43 -0.95 23.96 14.18
CA LEU A 43 -0.80 22.52 13.92
C LEU A 43 -2.11 21.75 14.18
N ALA A 44 -2.81 22.05 15.27
CA ALA A 44 -4.08 21.39 15.61
C ALA A 44 -5.16 21.62 14.54
N GLU A 45 -5.29 22.85 14.04
CA GLU A 45 -6.23 23.19 12.97
C GLU A 45 -5.90 22.46 11.68
N ARG A 46 -4.60 22.34 11.35
CA ARG A 46 -4.14 21.61 10.16
C ARG A 46 -4.44 20.13 10.23
N LEU A 47 -4.18 19.51 11.37
CA LEU A 47 -4.51 18.09 11.60
C LEU A 47 -6.01 17.85 11.54
N GLY A 48 -6.79 18.72 12.18
CA GLY A 48 -8.25 18.69 12.10
C GLY A 48 -8.80 18.92 10.68
N PHE A 49 -8.12 19.75 9.87
CA PHE A 49 -8.47 19.96 8.47
C PHE A 49 -8.23 18.67 7.65
N ILE A 50 -7.05 18.05 7.78
CA ILE A 50 -6.76 16.77 7.12
C ILE A 50 -7.82 15.72 7.47
N PHE A 51 -8.17 15.62 8.75
CA PHE A 51 -9.17 14.65 9.20
C PHE A 51 -10.54 14.90 8.54
N ARG A 52 -11.04 16.14 8.54
CA ARG A 52 -12.36 16.50 7.96
C ARG A 52 -12.41 16.27 6.45
N GLU A 53 -11.41 16.76 5.71
CA GLU A 53 -11.39 16.60 4.25
C GLU A 53 -11.30 15.13 3.84
N LEU A 54 -10.47 14.34 4.56
CA LEU A 54 -10.36 12.91 4.32
C LEU A 54 -11.65 12.16 4.70
N SER A 55 -12.35 12.60 5.77
CA SER A 55 -13.69 12.09 6.12
C SER A 55 -14.67 12.31 4.97
N SER A 56 -14.69 13.51 4.38
CA SER A 56 -15.56 13.81 3.23
C SER A 56 -15.27 12.89 2.04
N VAL A 57 -13.99 12.63 1.75
CA VAL A 57 -13.60 11.68 0.69
C VAL A 57 -14.11 10.28 1.00
N ILE A 58 -13.99 9.82 2.24
CA ILE A 58 -14.46 8.50 2.67
C ILE A 58 -15.97 8.39 2.57
N ASP A 59 -16.70 9.39 3.03
CA ASP A 59 -18.17 9.42 3.00
C ASP A 59 -18.71 9.43 1.56
N GLU A 60 -18.06 10.16 0.65
CA GLU A 60 -18.46 10.24 -0.76
C GLU A 60 -18.12 8.95 -1.52
N THR A 61 -16.94 8.40 -1.28
CA THR A 61 -16.43 7.27 -2.07
C THR A 61 -16.76 5.91 -1.46
N ARG A 62 -16.99 5.84 -0.15
CA ARG A 62 -17.33 4.61 0.62
C ARG A 62 -16.37 3.46 0.33
N PRO A 63 -15.07 3.61 0.64
CA PRO A 63 -14.10 2.54 0.45
C PRO A 63 -14.31 1.40 1.45
N ASP A 64 -13.95 0.18 1.06
CA ASP A 64 -14.00 -1.01 1.92
C ASP A 64 -12.78 -1.11 2.84
N CYS A 65 -11.66 -0.53 2.41
CA CYS A 65 -10.38 -0.52 3.16
C CYS A 65 -9.50 0.62 2.68
N ALA A 66 -8.41 0.87 3.40
CA ALA A 66 -7.44 1.90 3.06
C ALA A 66 -6.01 1.35 3.00
N ALA A 67 -5.12 2.08 2.34
CA ALA A 67 -3.70 1.82 2.28
C ALA A 67 -2.92 3.12 2.44
N ALA A 68 -1.80 3.09 3.17
CA ALA A 68 -0.96 4.26 3.40
C ALA A 68 0.52 3.92 3.32
N GLU A 69 1.36 4.91 2.96
CA GLU A 69 2.80 4.75 3.00
C GLU A 69 3.33 4.82 4.44
N ILE A 70 4.28 3.93 4.78
CA ILE A 70 5.03 4.00 6.03
C ILE A 70 6.08 5.12 5.90
N VAL A 71 6.05 6.04 6.85
CA VAL A 71 7.03 7.14 6.90
C VAL A 71 8.25 6.70 7.70
N PHE A 72 9.44 6.87 7.10
CA PHE A 72 10.72 6.68 7.78
C PHE A 72 11.27 7.99 8.31
N VAL A 73 12.14 7.89 9.33
CA VAL A 73 12.85 9.04 9.89
C VAL A 73 13.72 9.70 8.81
N ASN A 74 13.48 10.97 8.57
CA ASN A 74 14.27 11.78 7.64
C ASN A 74 15.42 12.48 8.40
N ILE A 75 16.37 13.07 7.66
CA ILE A 75 17.52 13.81 8.18
C ILE A 75 17.09 14.96 9.13
N ASN A 76 15.92 15.56 8.89
CA ASN A 76 15.36 16.60 9.73
C ASN A 76 14.31 16.03 10.70
N PRO A 77 14.62 15.90 12.01
CA PRO A 77 13.71 15.34 13.00
C PRO A 77 12.39 16.10 13.14
N ARG A 78 12.42 17.44 13.01
CA ARG A 78 11.23 18.29 13.10
C ARG A 78 10.25 17.99 11.94
N SER A 79 10.76 17.88 10.73
CA SER A 79 9.94 17.55 9.57
C SER A 79 9.36 16.15 9.68
N THR A 80 10.14 15.19 10.17
CA THR A 80 9.69 13.82 10.43
C THR A 80 8.55 13.78 11.46
N LEU A 81 8.70 14.52 12.56
CA LEU A 81 7.67 14.59 13.60
C LEU A 81 6.36 15.18 13.08
N LEU A 82 6.43 16.28 12.32
CA LEU A 82 5.27 16.91 11.71
C LEU A 82 4.58 15.99 10.68
N LEU A 83 5.36 15.27 9.88
CA LEU A 83 4.83 14.30 8.92
C LEU A 83 4.16 13.12 9.64
N GLY A 84 4.77 12.62 10.74
CA GLY A 84 4.18 11.58 11.59
C GLY A 84 2.83 11.99 12.19
N GLN A 85 2.69 13.28 12.59
CA GLN A 85 1.43 13.81 13.11
C GLN A 85 0.35 13.88 12.01
N ALA A 86 0.68 14.38 10.82
CA ALA A 86 -0.24 14.40 9.68
C ALA A 86 -0.70 12.99 9.30
N ARG A 87 0.26 12.04 9.28
CA ARG A 87 -0.04 10.62 9.05
C ARG A 87 -0.94 10.06 10.16
N GLY A 88 -0.66 10.35 11.42
CA GLY A 88 -1.52 9.95 12.54
C GLY A 88 -2.96 10.44 12.40
N ALA A 89 -3.16 11.70 11.96
CA ALA A 89 -4.49 12.24 11.68
C ALA A 89 -5.21 11.49 10.55
N ALA A 90 -4.50 11.18 9.46
CA ALA A 90 -5.07 10.44 8.34
C ALA A 90 -5.45 8.99 8.71
N LEU A 91 -4.58 8.28 9.45
CA LEU A 91 -4.86 6.92 9.93
C LEU A 91 -6.00 6.89 10.95
N ALA A 92 -6.04 7.88 11.87
CA ALA A 92 -7.12 8.01 12.84
C ALA A 92 -8.46 8.27 12.13
N CYS A 93 -8.48 9.06 11.06
CA CYS A 93 -9.66 9.28 10.23
C CYS A 93 -10.14 7.97 9.59
N ALA A 94 -9.26 7.22 8.94
CA ALA A 94 -9.62 5.94 8.33
C ALA A 94 -10.16 4.94 9.38
N ALA A 95 -9.49 4.84 10.53
CA ALA A 95 -9.92 3.97 11.63
C ALA A 95 -11.27 4.42 12.23
N HIS A 96 -11.52 5.74 12.36
CA HIS A 96 -12.79 6.28 12.81
C HIS A 96 -13.96 5.85 11.93
N HIS A 97 -13.74 5.76 10.62
CA HIS A 97 -14.72 5.25 9.64
C HIS A 97 -14.75 3.71 9.55
N GLY A 98 -14.06 3.00 10.44
CA GLY A 98 -14.04 1.53 10.48
C GLY A 98 -13.23 0.87 9.37
N LEU A 99 -12.40 1.61 8.65
CA LEU A 99 -11.56 1.07 7.58
C LEU A 99 -10.34 0.34 8.15
N ALA A 100 -10.12 -0.89 7.72
CA ALA A 100 -8.82 -1.54 7.93
C ALA A 100 -7.77 -0.84 7.06
N VAL A 101 -6.62 -0.48 7.65
CA VAL A 101 -5.54 0.21 6.95
C VAL A 101 -4.36 -0.72 6.78
N ALA A 102 -3.98 -0.99 5.53
CA ALA A 102 -2.73 -1.64 5.19
C ALA A 102 -1.61 -0.60 5.03
N GLU A 103 -0.41 -0.94 5.46
CA GLU A 103 0.72 -0.03 5.43
C GLU A 103 1.87 -0.64 4.64
N PHE A 104 2.49 0.16 3.76
CA PHE A 104 3.54 -0.29 2.85
C PHE A 104 4.74 0.65 2.90
N THR A 105 5.94 0.09 2.83
CA THR A 105 7.18 0.87 2.68
C THR A 105 7.29 1.44 1.28
N PRO A 106 8.05 2.55 1.09
CA PRO A 106 8.34 3.09 -0.25
C PRO A 106 8.91 2.06 -1.22
N SER A 107 9.73 1.13 -0.72
CA SER A 107 10.33 0.07 -1.52
C SER A 107 9.30 -0.96 -1.98
N GLU A 108 8.38 -1.35 -1.10
CA GLU A 108 7.28 -2.27 -1.44
C GLU A 108 6.34 -1.66 -2.48
N ILE A 109 5.99 -0.37 -2.32
CA ILE A 109 5.16 0.37 -3.29
C ILE A 109 5.83 0.38 -4.66
N LYS A 110 7.10 0.78 -4.74
CA LYS A 110 7.85 0.80 -6.00
C LYS A 110 7.96 -0.58 -6.65
N ASN A 111 8.25 -1.60 -5.84
CA ASN A 111 8.36 -2.97 -6.33
C ASN A 111 7.01 -3.50 -6.84
N SER A 112 5.93 -3.22 -6.13
CA SER A 112 4.57 -3.63 -6.52
C SER A 112 4.10 -2.97 -7.82
N VAL A 113 4.38 -1.67 -8.00
CA VAL A 113 3.90 -0.89 -9.15
C VAL A 113 4.78 -1.04 -10.39
N VAL A 114 6.12 -1.04 -10.21
CA VAL A 114 7.09 -1.01 -11.33
C VAL A 114 7.89 -2.32 -11.45
N GLY A 115 7.83 -3.20 -10.44
CA GLY A 115 8.62 -4.43 -10.40
C GLY A 115 10.03 -4.25 -9.85
N THR A 116 10.40 -3.06 -9.38
CA THR A 116 11.70 -2.79 -8.73
C THR A 116 11.60 -1.72 -7.65
N GLY A 117 12.15 -2.00 -6.46
CA GLY A 117 12.20 -1.04 -5.35
C GLY A 117 13.08 0.20 -5.61
N ARG A 118 13.88 0.20 -6.68
CA ARG A 118 14.74 1.32 -7.10
C ARG A 118 14.06 2.28 -8.08
N ALA A 119 12.79 2.07 -8.42
CA ALA A 119 12.05 2.92 -9.35
C ALA A 119 12.07 4.40 -8.92
N THR A 120 12.17 5.29 -9.89
CA THR A 120 12.07 6.74 -9.68
C THR A 120 10.60 7.16 -9.57
N LYS A 121 10.33 8.33 -8.96
CA LYS A 121 8.97 8.89 -8.90
C LYS A 121 8.29 8.98 -10.28
N PRO A 122 8.94 9.53 -11.33
CA PRO A 122 8.33 9.57 -12.67
C PRO A 122 7.96 8.20 -13.22
N GLN A 123 8.76 7.15 -12.94
CA GLN A 123 8.45 5.79 -13.37
C GLN A 123 7.20 5.24 -12.66
N VAL A 124 7.06 5.50 -11.37
CA VAL A 124 5.86 5.12 -10.62
C VAL A 124 4.62 5.83 -11.17
N GLN A 125 4.69 7.15 -11.38
CA GLN A 125 3.60 7.96 -11.92
C GLN A 125 3.17 7.47 -13.31
N MET A 126 4.11 7.23 -14.21
CA MET A 126 3.85 6.70 -15.55
C MET A 126 3.15 5.33 -15.47
N MET A 127 3.62 4.45 -14.59
CA MET A 127 3.04 3.12 -14.44
C MET A 127 1.62 3.17 -13.85
N ILE A 128 1.36 4.03 -12.88
CA ILE A 128 0.01 4.27 -12.34
C ILE A 128 -0.94 4.77 -13.42
N GLY A 129 -0.50 5.72 -14.24
CA GLY A 129 -1.26 6.18 -15.42
C GLY A 129 -1.61 5.04 -16.36
N THR A 130 -0.67 4.14 -16.63
CA THR A 130 -0.85 2.97 -17.50
C THR A 130 -1.79 1.92 -16.89
N LEU A 131 -1.57 1.54 -15.62
CA LEU A 131 -2.36 0.52 -14.92
C LEU A 131 -3.83 0.93 -14.77
N LEU A 132 -4.08 2.20 -14.52
CA LEU A 132 -5.43 2.75 -14.32
C LEU A 132 -6.01 3.38 -15.58
N LYS A 133 -5.29 3.32 -16.73
CA LYS A 133 -5.70 3.88 -18.03
C LYS A 133 -6.12 5.35 -17.95
N LEU A 134 -5.34 6.15 -17.21
CA LEU A 134 -5.63 7.56 -17.01
C LEU A 134 -5.15 8.37 -18.22
N SER A 135 -6.00 9.30 -18.67
CA SER A 135 -5.66 10.26 -19.71
C SER A 135 -5.27 11.60 -19.05
N GLY A 136 -4.06 12.09 -19.33
CA GLY A 136 -3.53 13.35 -18.82
C GLY A 136 -2.59 13.20 -17.62
N ASP A 137 -2.03 14.35 -17.18
CA ASP A 137 -1.10 14.41 -16.08
C ASP A 137 -1.81 14.30 -14.73
N ILE A 138 -1.30 13.39 -13.88
CA ILE A 138 -1.78 13.22 -12.53
C ILE A 138 -0.89 14.04 -11.59
N GLN A 139 -1.49 14.75 -10.64
CA GLN A 139 -0.72 15.42 -9.59
C GLN A 139 0.13 14.41 -8.81
N ALA A 140 1.37 14.77 -8.47
CA ALA A 140 2.32 13.88 -7.83
C ALA A 140 1.76 13.23 -6.54
N ASP A 141 1.18 14.04 -5.66
CA ASP A 141 0.63 13.55 -4.38
C ASP A 141 -0.54 12.57 -4.60
N ALA A 142 -1.37 12.80 -5.62
CA ALA A 142 -2.46 11.91 -6.00
C ALA A 142 -1.94 10.58 -6.60
N ALA A 143 -0.88 10.64 -7.39
CA ALA A 143 -0.24 9.46 -7.96
C ALA A 143 0.43 8.59 -6.87
N ASP A 144 1.08 9.20 -5.88
CA ASP A 144 1.68 8.50 -4.75
C ASP A 144 0.57 7.79 -3.92
N ALA A 145 -0.56 8.46 -3.68
CA ALA A 145 -1.72 7.84 -3.03
C ALA A 145 -2.33 6.68 -3.85
N LEU A 146 -2.50 6.85 -5.16
CA LEU A 146 -2.96 5.77 -6.05
C LEU A 146 -1.99 4.59 -6.04
N ALA A 147 -0.68 4.83 -5.95
CA ALA A 147 0.32 3.78 -5.84
C ALA A 147 0.15 2.93 -4.57
N CYS A 148 -0.21 3.55 -3.44
CA CYS A 148 -0.58 2.85 -2.20
C CYS A 148 -1.81 1.94 -2.42
N ALA A 149 -2.86 2.47 -3.06
CA ALA A 149 -4.08 1.70 -3.33
C ALA A 149 -3.82 0.51 -4.27
N VAL A 150 -3.06 0.70 -5.35
CA VAL A 150 -2.66 -0.35 -6.29
C VAL A 150 -1.80 -1.41 -5.59
N THR A 151 -0.87 -1.01 -4.73
CA THR A 151 -0.04 -1.94 -3.95
C THR A 151 -0.90 -2.83 -3.06
N HIS A 152 -1.89 -2.26 -2.39
CA HIS A 152 -2.81 -3.03 -1.56
C HIS A 152 -3.67 -4.00 -2.39
N ALA A 153 -4.13 -3.57 -3.57
CA ALA A 153 -4.84 -4.44 -4.51
C ALA A 153 -4.01 -5.67 -4.91
N HIS A 154 -2.75 -5.47 -5.27
CA HIS A 154 -1.84 -6.55 -5.63
C HIS A 154 -1.55 -7.49 -4.43
N ALA A 155 -1.36 -6.94 -3.23
CA ALA A 155 -1.16 -7.73 -2.01
C ALA A 155 -2.37 -8.62 -1.69
N MET A 156 -3.60 -8.09 -1.85
CA MET A 156 -4.83 -8.86 -1.68
C MET A 156 -4.95 -10.01 -2.69
N GLN A 157 -4.64 -9.75 -3.96
CA GLN A 157 -4.67 -10.77 -5.03
C GLN A 157 -3.67 -11.89 -4.74
N LEU A 158 -2.45 -11.56 -4.30
CA LEU A 158 -1.45 -12.54 -3.89
C LEU A 158 -1.93 -13.41 -2.73
N SER A 159 -2.55 -12.81 -1.72
CA SER A 159 -3.09 -13.52 -0.55
C SER A 159 -4.21 -14.49 -0.95
N GLU A 160 -5.10 -14.10 -1.87
CA GLU A 160 -6.16 -14.96 -2.39
C GLU A 160 -5.59 -16.16 -3.17
N VAL A 161 -4.60 -15.92 -4.04
CA VAL A 161 -3.92 -16.99 -4.79
C VAL A 161 -3.21 -17.97 -3.85
N GLN A 162 -2.56 -17.47 -2.80
CA GLN A 162 -1.89 -18.29 -1.79
C GLN A 162 -2.92 -19.10 -0.97
N ALA A 163 -4.05 -18.51 -0.62
CA ALA A 163 -5.13 -19.21 0.09
C ALA A 163 -5.76 -20.33 -0.77
N LEU A 164 -5.96 -20.09 -2.07
CA LEU A 164 -6.44 -21.10 -3.02
C LEU A 164 -5.42 -22.24 -3.22
N ALA A 165 -4.13 -21.92 -3.26
CA ALA A 165 -3.06 -22.90 -3.38
C ALA A 165 -2.85 -23.72 -2.09
N ALA A 166 -3.24 -23.19 -0.94
CA ALA A 166 -3.15 -23.84 0.36
C ALA A 166 -4.31 -24.82 0.63
N VAL A 167 -5.37 -24.80 -0.17
CA VAL A 167 -6.46 -25.80 -0.09
C VAL A 167 -5.88 -27.16 -0.54
N PRO A 168 -5.85 -28.19 0.31
CA PRO A 168 -5.25 -29.47 -0.03
C PRO A 168 -6.15 -30.18 -1.08
N SER A 169 -5.81 -30.02 -2.34
CA SER A 169 -6.28 -30.95 -3.36
C SER A 169 -5.65 -32.32 -3.10
N ARG A 170 -6.38 -33.42 -3.36
CA ARG A 170 -5.85 -34.79 -3.23
C ARG A 170 -4.49 -34.99 -3.94
N THR A 171 -4.13 -34.14 -4.89
CA THR A 171 -2.86 -34.11 -5.62
C THR A 171 -1.80 -33.22 -4.94
N GLY A 172 -2.18 -32.19 -4.17
CA GLY A 172 -1.24 -31.24 -3.52
C GLY A 172 -0.53 -31.82 -2.30
N ALA A 173 -1.10 -32.84 -1.65
CA ALA A 173 -0.45 -33.53 -0.53
C ALA A 173 0.91 -34.17 -0.93
N ARG A 174 1.04 -34.64 -2.18
CA ARG A 174 2.30 -35.22 -2.71
C ARG A 174 3.35 -34.16 -2.98
N ILE A 175 2.98 -32.94 -3.37
CA ILE A 175 3.92 -31.85 -3.67
C ILE A 175 4.45 -31.22 -2.37
N LEU A 176 3.59 -31.04 -1.36
CA LEU A 176 3.95 -30.49 -0.05
C LEU A 176 4.91 -31.42 0.73
N THR A 177 4.71 -32.73 0.65
CA THR A 177 5.66 -33.70 1.25
C THR A 177 7.01 -33.67 0.55
N SER A 178 7.05 -33.52 -0.78
CA SER A 178 8.29 -33.37 -1.55
C SER A 178 9.04 -32.07 -1.23
N LEU A 179 8.35 -30.95 -1.04
CA LEU A 179 8.95 -29.66 -0.67
C LEU A 179 9.46 -29.65 0.77
N LYS A 180 8.74 -30.25 1.71
CA LYS A 180 9.21 -30.42 3.10
C LYS A 180 10.43 -31.32 3.18
N ALA A 181 10.47 -32.42 2.40
CA ALA A 181 11.64 -33.30 2.35
C ALA A 181 12.87 -32.61 1.76
N LYS A 182 12.71 -31.78 0.71
CA LYS A 182 13.83 -31.00 0.14
C LYS A 182 14.33 -29.93 1.12
N ARG A 183 13.45 -29.28 1.89
CA ARG A 183 13.84 -28.28 2.88
C ARG A 183 14.61 -28.91 4.05
N SER A 184 14.17 -30.06 4.57
CA SER A 184 14.88 -30.77 5.63
C SER A 184 16.25 -31.29 5.18
N ALA A 185 16.39 -31.77 3.94
CA ALA A 185 17.65 -32.16 3.35
C ALA A 185 18.64 -30.98 3.19
N TRP A 186 18.12 -29.81 2.81
CA TRP A 186 18.93 -28.60 2.72
C TRP A 186 19.39 -28.10 4.10
N GLU A 187 18.51 -28.10 5.11
CA GLU A 187 18.85 -27.73 6.48
C GLU A 187 19.91 -28.66 7.08
N GLN A 188 19.86 -29.96 6.78
CA GLN A 188 20.89 -30.92 7.18
C GLN A 188 22.24 -30.66 6.50
N LEU A 189 22.24 -30.30 5.21
CA LEU A 189 23.46 -29.96 4.46
C LEU A 189 24.12 -28.68 5.00
N VAL A 190 23.32 -27.64 5.34
CA VAL A 190 23.83 -26.40 5.93
C VAL A 190 24.44 -26.67 7.31
N ASN A 191 23.74 -27.43 8.16
CA ASN A 191 24.24 -27.77 9.49
C ASN A 191 25.50 -28.63 9.48
N ASN A 192 25.63 -29.54 8.53
CA ASN A 192 26.87 -30.35 8.36
C ASN A 192 28.07 -29.49 7.89
N LYS A 193 27.81 -28.50 7.01
CA LYS A 193 28.87 -27.60 6.56
C LYS A 193 29.34 -26.66 7.69
N LEU A 194 28.45 -26.19 8.55
CA LEU A 194 28.80 -25.31 9.69
C LEU A 194 29.56 -26.07 10.81
N ARG A 195 29.42 -27.42 10.91
CA ARG A 195 30.16 -28.25 11.89
C ARG A 195 31.53 -28.64 11.44
N ASN A 196 31.83 -28.58 10.15
CA ASN A 196 33.09 -29.04 9.54
C ASN A 196 33.97 -27.88 9.01
N THR A 197 33.72 -26.64 9.44
CA THR A 197 34.62 -25.50 9.18
C THR A 197 35.52 -25.32 10.40
N PRO A 198 36.87 -25.42 10.23
CA PRO A 198 37.85 -25.32 11.30
C PRO A 198 37.93 -23.96 11.94
#